data_0a9eef52cadf6450d5a93be712f1dffb
#
_entry.id   0a9eef52cadf6450d5a93be712f1dffb
#
_cell.length_a   1.000
_cell.length_b   1.000
_cell.length_c   1.000
_cell.angle_alpha   90.00
_cell.angle_beta   90.00
_cell.angle_gamma   90.00
#
_symmetry.space_group_name_H-M   'P 1'
#
loop_
_entity.id
_entity.type
_entity.pdbx_description
1 polymer ?
#
loop_
_entity_poly.entity_id
_entity_poly.type
_entity_poly.pdbx_seq_one_letter_code
_entity_poly.pdbx_strand_id
1 'polypeptide(L)'
;QLIQQAFQDKFSAEQPTDLNAIHDWLGTTEGIVATPHSQRSVAEIKVKLGNGVKDFPITTLVNAIEESLQTPVQAAVKRADEQEFARLNGQNLMFCEDAARRLQHTMNLSEQYDDFWLKINHLESLHAHDAVSITTKGIVGGYQP
;
A
#
# COMPACT_ATOMS: atom_id res chain seq x y z
N GLN A 1 -25.39 -1.61 -2.89
CA GLN A 1 -25.64 -1.49 -4.35
C GLN A 1 -24.49 -2.06 -5.16
N LEU A 2 -23.20 -1.67 -4.94
CA LEU A 2 -22.05 -2.18 -5.72
C LEU A 2 -21.85 -3.70 -5.61
N ILE A 3 -21.94 -4.25 -4.41
CA ILE A 3 -21.83 -5.71 -4.18
C ILE A 3 -22.97 -6.47 -4.87
N GLN A 4 -24.19 -5.94 -4.81
CA GLN A 4 -25.34 -6.54 -5.48
C GLN A 4 -25.17 -6.52 -7.01
N GLN A 5 -24.65 -5.42 -7.55
CA GLN A 5 -24.37 -5.33 -8.96
C GLN A 5 -23.28 -6.32 -9.39
N ALA A 6 -22.15 -6.37 -8.68
CA ALA A 6 -21.08 -7.31 -8.96
C ALA A 6 -21.53 -8.77 -8.88
N PHE A 7 -22.43 -9.09 -7.92
CA PHE A 7 -23.06 -10.41 -7.85
C PHE A 7 -23.94 -10.72 -9.06
N GLN A 8 -24.77 -9.75 -9.47
CA GLN A 8 -25.64 -9.90 -10.65
C GLN A 8 -24.84 -10.04 -11.95
N ASP A 9 -23.74 -9.32 -12.07
CA ASP A 9 -22.84 -9.39 -13.23
C ASP A 9 -22.12 -10.74 -13.34
N LYS A 10 -21.84 -11.37 -12.19
CA LYS A 10 -21.15 -12.67 -12.13
C LYS A 10 -22.11 -13.85 -12.25
N PHE A 11 -23.26 -13.76 -11.60
CA PHE A 11 -24.24 -14.84 -11.50
C PHE A 11 -25.59 -14.41 -12.11
N SER A 12 -25.88 -14.86 -13.30
CA SER A 12 -27.15 -14.55 -13.95
C SER A 12 -28.27 -15.42 -13.38
N ALA A 13 -29.49 -14.86 -13.31
CA ALA A 13 -30.67 -15.58 -12.83
C ALA A 13 -31.10 -16.74 -13.78
N GLU A 14 -30.53 -16.80 -14.97
CA GLU A 14 -30.87 -17.81 -15.99
C GLU A 14 -30.01 -19.08 -15.92
N GLN A 15 -28.97 -19.09 -15.08
CA GLN A 15 -28.11 -20.27 -14.90
C GLN A 15 -28.26 -20.87 -13.51
N PRO A 16 -28.23 -22.21 -13.38
CA PRO A 16 -28.20 -22.85 -12.06
C PRO A 16 -26.93 -22.41 -11.32
N THR A 17 -27.13 -21.74 -10.19
CA THR A 17 -26.04 -21.19 -9.40
C THR A 17 -25.50 -22.26 -8.46
N ASP A 18 -24.24 -22.65 -8.61
CA ASP A 18 -23.54 -23.52 -7.70
C ASP A 18 -23.15 -22.74 -6.44
N LEU A 19 -23.55 -23.23 -5.27
CA LEU A 19 -23.20 -22.64 -3.97
C LEU A 19 -21.69 -22.60 -3.73
N ASN A 20 -20.93 -23.57 -4.23
CA ASN A 20 -19.47 -23.55 -4.12
C ASN A 20 -18.87 -22.42 -4.97
N ALA A 21 -19.40 -22.20 -6.17
CA ALA A 21 -18.96 -21.09 -7.02
C ALA A 21 -19.22 -19.72 -6.38
N ILE A 22 -20.36 -19.56 -5.66
CA ILE A 22 -20.63 -18.34 -4.89
C ILE A 22 -19.65 -18.20 -3.73
N HIS A 23 -19.43 -19.28 -2.97
CA HIS A 23 -18.52 -19.28 -1.84
C HIS A 23 -17.10 -18.90 -2.27
N ASP A 24 -16.61 -19.50 -3.35
CA ASP A 24 -15.28 -19.22 -3.89
C ASP A 24 -15.16 -17.77 -4.40
N TRP A 25 -16.19 -17.28 -5.09
CA TRP A 25 -16.23 -15.91 -5.57
C TRP A 25 -16.24 -14.88 -4.44
N LEU A 26 -16.95 -15.12 -3.34
CA LEU A 26 -16.97 -14.25 -2.15
C LEU A 26 -15.57 -14.10 -1.51
N GLY A 27 -14.66 -15.04 -1.74
CA GLY A 27 -13.28 -14.97 -1.30
C GLY A 27 -12.34 -14.23 -2.26
N THR A 28 -12.84 -13.77 -3.42
CA THR A 28 -12.02 -13.06 -4.41
C THR A 28 -12.12 -11.55 -4.25
N THR A 29 -11.17 -10.83 -4.83
CA THR A 29 -11.21 -9.36 -4.92
C THR A 29 -12.39 -8.85 -5.76
N GLU A 30 -12.95 -9.67 -6.65
CA GLU A 30 -14.16 -9.37 -7.42
C GLU A 30 -15.42 -9.41 -6.55
N GLY A 31 -15.49 -10.35 -5.59
CA GLY A 31 -16.61 -10.47 -4.66
C GLY A 31 -16.53 -9.47 -3.50
N ILE A 32 -15.34 -9.03 -3.12
CA ILE A 32 -15.13 -8.04 -2.08
C ILE A 32 -15.04 -6.65 -2.73
N VAL A 33 -16.19 -6.11 -3.11
CA VAL A 33 -16.29 -4.78 -3.76
C VAL A 33 -16.19 -3.63 -2.76
N ALA A 34 -16.38 -3.90 -1.47
CA ALA A 34 -16.24 -2.90 -0.42
C ALA A 34 -14.84 -2.97 0.19
N THR A 35 -14.11 -1.90 0.11
CA THR A 35 -12.89 -1.73 0.90
C THR A 35 -13.28 -1.43 2.33
N PRO A 36 -12.85 -2.21 3.30
CA PRO A 36 -13.22 -2.00 4.71
C PRO A 36 -12.80 -0.63 5.22
N HIS A 37 -11.65 -0.14 4.85
CA HIS A 37 -11.25 1.23 5.07
C HIS A 37 -10.14 1.67 4.12
N SER A 38 -10.25 2.94 3.71
CA SER A 38 -9.16 3.66 3.09
C SER A 38 -8.48 4.48 4.19
N GLN A 39 -7.25 4.15 4.52
CA GLN A 39 -6.47 4.82 5.56
C GLN A 39 -5.40 5.70 4.93
N ARG A 40 -5.15 6.85 5.55
CA ARG A 40 -3.97 7.62 5.24
C ARG A 40 -2.76 6.96 5.91
N SER A 41 -1.69 6.80 5.13
CA SER A 41 -0.43 6.30 5.63
C SER A 41 0.65 7.37 5.50
N VAL A 42 1.57 7.39 6.46
CA VAL A 42 2.74 8.27 6.44
C VAL A 42 3.98 7.40 6.49
N ALA A 43 4.90 7.65 5.57
CA ALA A 43 6.25 7.07 5.60
C ALA A 43 7.26 8.15 6.01
N GLU A 44 7.86 8.00 7.19
CA GLU A 44 8.98 8.81 7.62
C GLU A 44 10.27 8.07 7.25
N ILE A 45 11.16 8.76 6.54
CA ILE A 45 12.38 8.14 6.03
C ILE A 45 13.58 8.99 6.37
N LYS A 46 14.60 8.35 6.96
CA LYS A 46 15.92 8.94 7.16
C LYS A 46 16.91 8.13 6.33
N VAL A 47 17.75 8.81 5.56
CA VAL A 47 18.80 8.17 4.77
C VAL A 47 20.15 8.77 5.08
N LYS A 48 21.17 7.92 5.09
CA LYS A 48 22.57 8.31 5.04
C LYS A 48 23.04 8.10 3.62
N LEU A 49 23.41 9.16 2.94
CA LEU A 49 23.90 9.10 1.56
C LEU A 49 25.29 8.48 1.52
N GLY A 50 25.52 7.68 0.48
CA GLY A 50 26.85 7.15 0.15
C GLY A 50 27.81 8.24 -0.30
N ASN A 51 29.10 8.00 -0.13
CA ASN A 51 30.17 8.98 -0.40
C ASN A 51 30.23 9.50 -1.85
N GLY A 52 29.61 8.82 -2.80
CA GLY A 52 29.54 9.22 -4.21
C GLY A 52 28.37 10.10 -4.59
N VAL A 53 27.41 10.29 -3.68
CA VAL A 53 26.17 11.04 -3.96
C VAL A 53 26.40 12.53 -3.68
N LYS A 54 26.36 13.35 -4.74
CA LYS A 54 26.64 14.79 -4.63
C LYS A 54 25.45 15.62 -4.18
N ASP A 55 24.24 15.23 -4.63
CA ASP A 55 22.99 15.94 -4.36
C ASP A 55 22.01 15.03 -3.64
N PHE A 56 21.16 15.60 -2.77
CA PHE A 56 20.13 14.82 -2.08
C PHE A 56 19.02 14.42 -3.08
N PRO A 57 18.84 13.11 -3.38
CA PRO A 57 18.00 12.66 -4.48
C PRO A 57 16.52 12.58 -4.06
N ILE A 58 15.90 13.71 -3.67
CA ILE A 58 14.53 13.76 -3.12
C ILE A 58 13.53 13.14 -4.09
N THR A 59 13.52 13.60 -5.35
CA THR A 59 12.56 13.12 -6.34
C THR A 59 12.73 11.63 -6.62
N THR A 60 13.97 11.16 -6.74
CA THR A 60 14.27 9.73 -6.94
C THR A 60 13.78 8.89 -5.76
N LEU A 61 13.99 9.38 -4.53
CA LEU A 61 13.52 8.70 -3.32
C LEU A 61 11.99 8.63 -3.27
N VAL A 62 11.30 9.75 -3.51
CA VAL A 62 9.84 9.80 -3.52
C VAL A 62 9.26 8.87 -4.58
N ASN A 63 9.77 8.93 -5.81
CA ASN A 63 9.30 8.06 -6.89
C ASN A 63 9.50 6.57 -6.56
N ALA A 64 10.66 6.20 -6.02
CA ALA A 64 10.93 4.81 -5.63
C ALA A 64 9.97 4.30 -4.53
N ILE A 65 9.58 5.17 -3.59
CA ILE A 65 8.62 4.86 -2.54
C ILE A 65 7.22 4.65 -3.12
N GLU A 66 6.74 5.60 -3.93
CA GLU A 66 5.42 5.54 -4.56
C GLU A 66 5.29 4.33 -5.49
N GLU A 67 6.33 4.05 -6.29
CA GLU A 67 6.39 2.88 -7.17
C GLU A 67 6.39 1.57 -6.38
N SER A 68 7.11 1.50 -5.27
CA SER A 68 7.16 0.32 -4.41
C SER A 68 5.83 0.02 -3.73
N LEU A 69 5.14 1.05 -3.25
CA LEU A 69 3.87 0.91 -2.54
C LEU A 69 2.67 0.86 -3.50
N GLN A 70 2.79 1.43 -4.70
CA GLN A 70 1.71 1.57 -5.67
C GLN A 70 0.48 2.31 -5.11
N THR A 71 0.72 3.25 -4.21
CA THR A 71 -0.30 4.08 -3.56
C THR A 71 0.09 5.55 -3.59
N PRO A 72 0.18 6.18 -4.79
CA PRO A 72 0.53 7.59 -4.91
C PRO A 72 -0.54 8.47 -4.25
N VAL A 73 -0.10 9.57 -3.65
CA VAL A 73 -1.00 10.59 -3.10
C VAL A 73 -1.52 11.46 -4.24
N GLN A 74 -2.83 11.56 -4.37
CA GLN A 74 -3.46 12.45 -5.33
C GLN A 74 -3.91 13.74 -4.64
N ALA A 75 -3.51 14.88 -5.18
CA ALA A 75 -3.85 16.18 -4.64
C ALA A 75 -5.21 16.73 -5.11
N ALA A 76 -5.65 16.34 -6.32
CA ALA A 76 -6.92 16.74 -6.90
C ALA A 76 -7.43 15.65 -7.86
N VAL A 77 -8.64 15.17 -7.62
CA VAL A 77 -9.28 14.12 -8.43
C VAL A 77 -10.68 14.53 -8.83
N LYS A 78 -11.12 14.11 -10.01
CA LYS A 78 -12.51 14.16 -10.42
C LYS A 78 -13.26 12.97 -9.83
N ARG A 79 -14.59 13.06 -9.75
CA ARG A 79 -15.43 11.99 -9.17
C ARG A 79 -15.19 10.60 -9.81
N ALA A 80 -14.93 10.56 -11.11
CA ALA A 80 -14.61 9.30 -11.82
C ALA A 80 -13.26 8.74 -11.36
N ASP A 81 -12.29 9.62 -11.14
CA ASP A 81 -10.94 9.24 -10.70
C ASP A 81 -10.95 8.74 -9.26
N GLU A 82 -11.81 9.32 -8.39
CA GLU A 82 -11.99 8.85 -7.00
C GLU A 82 -12.46 7.40 -6.92
N GLN A 83 -13.37 7.01 -7.83
CA GLN A 83 -13.91 5.65 -7.88
C GLN A 83 -12.83 4.66 -8.30
N GLU A 84 -12.05 5.00 -9.33
CA GLU A 84 -10.95 4.17 -9.81
C GLU A 84 -9.82 4.10 -8.78
N PHE A 85 -9.50 5.22 -8.11
CA PHE A 85 -8.53 5.26 -7.02
C PHE A 85 -8.94 4.35 -5.86
N ALA A 86 -10.22 4.38 -5.45
CA ALA A 86 -10.74 3.50 -4.42
C ALA A 86 -10.65 2.01 -4.82
N ARG A 87 -10.93 1.70 -6.10
CA ARG A 87 -10.81 0.34 -6.63
C ARG A 87 -9.36 -0.15 -6.61
N LEU A 88 -8.41 0.66 -7.06
CA LEU A 88 -6.98 0.33 -7.07
C LEU A 88 -6.45 0.13 -5.65
N ASN A 89 -6.80 1.00 -4.71
CA ASN A 89 -6.43 0.83 -3.31
C ASN A 89 -7.01 -0.45 -2.71
N GLY A 90 -8.27 -0.76 -3.03
CA GLY A 90 -8.92 -1.99 -2.59
C GLY A 90 -8.27 -3.26 -3.11
N GLN A 91 -7.59 -3.20 -4.23
CA GLN A 91 -6.84 -4.32 -4.80
C GLN A 91 -5.40 -4.43 -4.26
N ASN A 92 -4.89 -3.38 -3.65
CA ASN A 92 -3.53 -3.32 -3.10
C ASN A 92 -3.56 -3.36 -1.56
N LEU A 93 -4.20 -4.38 -1.01
CA LEU A 93 -4.26 -4.57 0.43
C LEU A 93 -2.87 -4.87 0.99
N MET A 94 -2.49 -4.14 2.05
CA MET A 94 -1.23 -4.37 2.75
C MET A 94 -1.37 -3.96 4.22
N PHE A 95 -0.72 -4.72 5.09
CA PHE A 95 -0.50 -4.31 6.46
C PHE A 95 0.63 -3.28 6.55
N CYS A 96 0.71 -2.60 7.68
CA CYS A 96 1.78 -1.65 7.98
C CYS A 96 3.17 -2.29 7.81
N GLU A 97 3.31 -3.54 8.27
CA GLU A 97 4.53 -4.33 8.16
C GLU A 97 4.86 -4.72 6.71
N ASP A 98 3.85 -4.95 5.86
CA ASP A 98 4.08 -5.26 4.45
C ASP A 98 4.59 -4.02 3.71
N ALA A 99 4.05 -2.85 4.00
CA ALA A 99 4.56 -1.59 3.48
C ALA A 99 6.02 -1.37 3.91
N ALA A 100 6.34 -1.58 5.19
CA ALA A 100 7.70 -1.46 5.70
C ALA A 100 8.67 -2.44 5.01
N ARG A 101 8.27 -3.70 4.79
CA ARG A 101 9.10 -4.70 4.09
C ARG A 101 9.32 -4.34 2.62
N ARG A 102 8.28 -3.87 1.92
CA ARG A 102 8.40 -3.42 0.52
C ARG A 102 9.40 -2.28 0.41
N LEU A 103 9.27 -1.26 1.25
CA LEU A 103 10.21 -0.13 1.27
C LEU A 103 11.62 -0.54 1.67
N GLN A 104 11.77 -1.38 2.69
CA GLN A 104 13.08 -1.90 3.09
C GLN A 104 13.77 -2.63 1.92
N HIS A 105 13.03 -3.45 1.20
CA HIS A 105 13.55 -4.14 0.02
C HIS A 105 14.02 -3.15 -1.05
N THR A 106 13.17 -2.17 -1.41
CA THR A 106 13.48 -1.13 -2.39
C THR A 106 14.70 -0.31 -2.00
N MET A 107 14.79 0.10 -0.73
CA MET A 107 15.92 0.88 -0.22
C MET A 107 17.22 0.08 -0.19
N ASN A 108 17.16 -1.23 0.07
CA ASN A 108 18.32 -2.13 0.05
C ASN A 108 18.90 -2.34 -1.36
N LEU A 109 18.07 -2.22 -2.40
CA LEU A 109 18.52 -2.30 -3.80
C LEU A 109 19.24 -1.03 -4.28
N SER A 110 19.11 0.07 -3.55
CA SER A 110 19.75 1.33 -3.93
C SER A 110 21.17 1.43 -3.37
N GLU A 111 22.13 1.64 -4.26
CA GLU A 111 23.52 1.90 -3.89
C GLU A 111 23.77 3.35 -3.41
N GLN A 112 22.75 4.21 -3.50
CA GLN A 112 22.84 5.62 -3.07
C GLN A 112 22.83 5.79 -1.55
N TYR A 113 22.36 4.79 -0.81
CA TYR A 113 22.16 4.88 0.64
C TYR A 113 23.08 3.92 1.38
N ASP A 114 24.02 4.48 2.14
CA ASP A 114 24.87 3.70 3.06
C ASP A 114 24.05 3.12 4.20
N ASP A 115 23.06 3.88 4.69
CA ASP A 115 22.15 3.45 5.77
C ASP A 115 20.78 4.11 5.62
N PHE A 116 19.76 3.52 6.25
CA PHE A 116 18.42 4.11 6.32
C PHE A 116 17.65 3.65 7.55
N TRP A 117 16.68 4.48 7.91
CA TRP A 117 15.64 4.20 8.90
C TRP A 117 14.29 4.55 8.30
N LEU A 118 13.33 3.66 8.45
CA LEU A 118 11.97 3.79 7.94
C LEU A 118 10.98 3.60 9.07
N LYS A 119 9.97 4.46 9.13
CA LYS A 119 8.80 4.29 9.98
C LYS A 119 7.55 4.45 9.12
N ILE A 120 6.71 3.45 9.11
CA ILE A 120 5.41 3.48 8.48
C ILE A 120 4.36 3.63 9.56
N ASN A 121 3.44 4.56 9.35
CA ASN A 121 2.32 4.80 10.25
C ASN A 121 1.02 4.74 9.43
N HIS A 122 0.18 3.75 9.70
CA HIS A 122 -1.18 3.67 9.19
C HIS A 122 -2.11 4.37 10.18
N LEU A 123 -2.63 5.54 9.78
CA LEU A 123 -3.49 6.35 10.63
C LEU A 123 -4.87 5.73 10.72
N GLU A 124 -5.22 5.25 11.89
CA GLU A 124 -6.49 4.56 12.13
C GLU A 124 -7.62 5.56 12.44
N SER A 125 -8.78 5.34 11.82
CA SER A 125 -9.98 6.13 12.09
C SER A 125 -11.00 5.43 13.00
N LEU A 126 -10.90 4.10 13.12
CA LEU A 126 -11.83 3.27 13.87
C LEU A 126 -11.25 2.76 15.19
N HIS A 127 -9.94 2.74 15.33
CA HIS A 127 -9.23 2.28 16.52
C HIS A 127 -8.64 3.45 17.30
N ALA A 128 -8.43 3.27 18.59
CA ALA A 128 -7.83 4.29 19.46
C ALA A 128 -6.29 4.43 19.29
N HIS A 129 -5.70 3.68 18.38
CA HIS A 129 -4.25 3.66 18.12
C HIS A 129 -3.99 3.45 16.63
N ASP A 130 -2.85 3.96 16.19
CA ASP A 130 -2.34 3.72 14.83
C ASP A 130 -1.55 2.42 14.76
N ALA A 131 -1.43 1.85 13.57
CA ALA A 131 -0.51 0.75 13.32
C ALA A 131 0.83 1.30 12.86
N VAL A 132 1.91 0.93 13.56
CA VAL A 132 3.26 1.46 13.31
C VAL A 132 4.24 0.32 13.08
N SER A 133 5.05 0.45 12.03
CA SER A 133 6.16 -0.46 11.77
C SER A 133 7.45 0.33 11.53
N ILE A 134 8.53 -0.09 12.18
CA ILE A 134 9.86 0.53 12.03
C ILE A 134 10.82 -0.52 11.48
N THR A 135 11.65 -0.12 10.54
CA THR A 135 12.73 -0.96 10.01
C THR A 135 13.95 -0.13 9.64
N THR A 136 15.10 -0.78 9.58
CA THR A 136 16.39 -0.16 9.24
C THR A 136 17.14 -1.02 8.24
N LYS A 137 18.26 -0.54 7.73
CA LYS A 137 19.17 -1.34 6.87
C LYS A 137 19.82 -2.49 7.65
N GLY A 138 19.96 -2.35 8.98
CA GLY A 138 20.50 -3.38 9.84
C GLY A 138 22.04 -3.48 9.82
N ILE A 139 22.74 -2.40 9.50
CA ILE A 139 24.21 -2.37 9.54
C ILE A 139 24.73 -2.14 10.96
N VAL A 140 25.92 -2.68 11.25
CA VAL A 140 26.57 -2.47 12.55
C VAL A 140 26.93 -1.00 12.75
N GLY A 141 26.49 -0.41 13.86
CA GLY A 141 26.70 1.01 14.17
C GLY A 141 25.83 1.97 13.37
N GLY A 142 24.84 1.46 12.62
CA GLY A 142 23.87 2.24 11.87
C GLY A 142 22.65 2.66 12.68
N TYR A 143 21.61 3.09 11.97
CA TYR A 143 20.32 3.43 12.59
C TYR A 143 19.74 2.24 13.34
N GLN A 144 19.13 2.55 14.49
CA GLN A 144 18.40 1.56 15.31
C GLN A 144 16.88 1.80 15.19
N PRO A 145 16.06 0.74 15.27
CA PRO A 145 14.59 0.85 15.26
C PRO A 145 14.01 1.74 16.34
#